data_54234a40a70d6145e5740ff97e415eac
#
_entry.id   54234a40a70d6145e5740ff97e415eac
#
_cell.length_a   1.000
_cell.length_b   1.000
_cell.length_c   1.000
_cell.angle_alpha   90.00
_cell.angle_beta   90.00
_cell.angle_gamma   90.00
#
_symmetry.space_group_name_H-M   'P 1'
#
loop_
_entity.id
_entity.type
_entity.pdbx_description
1 polymer ?
#
loop_
_entity_poly.entity_id
_entity_poly.type
_entity_poly.pdbx_seq_one_letter_code
_entity_poly.pdbx_strand_id
1 'polypeptide(L)'
;LGVAVKTSAGDWQLLTGNQIGCVLLHYILSAKKKQGNLPQNGAAVKSIVSTSLSNKIAASFGVEMFETLTGFKFIGEKIQQFQDTGSHTFLFGFEESYGFLSSTFVRDKDGVNASMLIAEVACACAAQGITLYDYVQSIFAEYGYFVEKVVSVTLPGKEGLGRMKEIMAGLRTNPPAEICGMKVTAVRDYKTGLRTANGVSEPTGLPTSDVLYFELENGNWVCVRPSGTEPKIKLYVNTNASEKAAAEQLNADL
;
A
#
# COMPACT_ATOMS: atom_id res chain seq x y z
N LEU A 1 -6.69 12.04 5.88
CA LEU A 1 -7.70 12.57 4.98
C LEU A 1 -8.69 11.47 4.61
N GLY A 2 -10.01 11.68 4.81
CA GLY A 2 -11.09 10.84 4.30
C GLY A 2 -11.77 11.51 3.11
N VAL A 3 -12.27 10.73 2.16
CA VAL A 3 -12.94 11.22 0.95
C VAL A 3 -14.21 10.43 0.70
N ALA A 4 -15.33 11.13 0.53
CA ALA A 4 -16.59 10.57 0.05
C ALA A 4 -16.86 11.10 -1.37
N VAL A 5 -17.19 10.21 -2.28
CA VAL A 5 -17.47 10.53 -3.68
C VAL A 5 -18.89 10.14 -4.04
N LYS A 6 -19.49 10.89 -4.97
CA LYS A 6 -20.80 10.55 -5.50
C LYS A 6 -20.61 9.63 -6.70
N THR A 7 -21.29 8.48 -6.67
CA THR A 7 -21.27 7.53 -7.79
C THR A 7 -22.15 8.04 -8.94
N SER A 8 -22.02 7.45 -10.11
CA SER A 8 -22.88 7.74 -11.26
C SER A 8 -24.37 7.42 -11.01
N ALA A 9 -24.67 6.51 -10.07
CA ALA A 9 -26.04 6.23 -9.61
C ALA A 9 -26.58 7.27 -8.62
N GLY A 10 -25.74 8.19 -8.15
CA GLY A 10 -26.10 9.23 -7.19
C GLY A 10 -25.87 8.88 -5.73
N ASP A 11 -25.42 7.66 -5.43
CA ASP A 11 -25.08 7.21 -4.08
C ASP A 11 -23.72 7.75 -3.62
N TRP A 12 -23.49 7.78 -2.31
CA TRP A 12 -22.21 8.14 -1.75
C TRP A 12 -21.35 6.91 -1.44
N GLN A 13 -20.10 6.94 -1.86
CA GLN A 13 -19.10 5.92 -1.54
C GLN A 13 -17.89 6.55 -0.85
N LEU A 14 -17.44 5.91 0.22
CA LEU A 14 -16.17 6.25 0.87
C LEU A 14 -15.02 5.60 0.10
N LEU A 15 -13.99 6.38 -0.20
CA LEU A 15 -12.74 5.85 -0.75
C LEU A 15 -11.85 5.36 0.38
N THR A 16 -11.20 4.22 0.16
CA THR A 16 -10.16 3.71 1.07
C THR A 16 -8.90 4.55 0.97
N GLY A 17 -8.02 4.46 1.99
CA GLY A 17 -6.72 5.14 1.95
C GLY A 17 -5.87 4.71 0.76
N ASN A 18 -5.95 3.43 0.37
CA ASN A 18 -5.29 2.91 -0.82
C ASN A 18 -5.82 3.54 -2.12
N GLN A 19 -7.14 3.65 -2.26
CA GLN A 19 -7.76 4.28 -3.43
C GLN A 19 -7.38 5.76 -3.54
N ILE A 20 -7.44 6.49 -2.44
CA ILE A 20 -7.01 7.91 -2.38
C ILE A 20 -5.53 8.01 -2.75
N GLY A 21 -4.66 7.16 -2.18
CA GLY A 21 -3.24 7.13 -2.49
C GLY A 21 -2.95 6.91 -3.98
N CYS A 22 -3.66 5.96 -4.60
CA CYS A 22 -3.54 5.70 -6.04
C CYS A 22 -4.03 6.85 -6.91
N VAL A 23 -5.16 7.48 -6.55
CA VAL A 23 -5.69 8.68 -7.23
C VAL A 23 -4.69 9.82 -7.19
N LEU A 24 -4.17 10.14 -6.01
CA LEU A 24 -3.21 11.23 -5.83
C LEU A 24 -1.90 10.95 -6.57
N LEU A 25 -1.37 9.73 -6.46
CA LEU A 25 -0.17 9.31 -7.18
C LEU A 25 -0.35 9.44 -8.69
N HIS A 26 -1.40 8.85 -9.24
CA HIS A 26 -1.68 8.87 -10.68
C HIS A 26 -1.84 10.31 -11.19
N TYR A 27 -2.57 11.15 -10.46
CA TYR A 27 -2.78 12.55 -10.81
C TYR A 27 -1.47 13.34 -10.84
N ILE A 28 -0.65 13.23 -9.77
CA ILE A 28 0.65 13.92 -9.68
C ILE A 28 1.55 13.52 -10.85
N LEU A 29 1.66 12.22 -11.13
CA LEU A 29 2.53 11.72 -12.18
C LEU A 29 2.04 12.14 -13.58
N SER A 30 0.72 12.05 -13.81
CA SER A 30 0.08 12.48 -15.06
C SER A 30 0.28 13.98 -15.31
N ALA A 31 0.05 14.82 -14.29
CA ALA A 31 0.20 16.26 -14.39
C ALA A 31 1.66 16.64 -14.69
N LYS A 32 2.61 16.07 -13.96
CA LYS A 32 4.05 16.30 -14.17
C LYS A 32 4.51 15.84 -15.56
N LYS A 33 4.05 14.68 -16.02
CA LYS A 33 4.34 14.18 -17.37
C LYS A 33 3.80 15.11 -18.45
N LYS A 34 2.55 15.56 -18.31
CA LYS A 34 1.91 16.51 -19.24
C LYS A 34 2.64 17.86 -19.30
N GLN A 35 3.18 18.32 -18.16
CA GLN A 35 3.95 19.57 -18.08
C GLN A 35 5.42 19.42 -18.51
N GLY A 36 5.88 18.20 -18.80
CA GLY A 36 7.27 17.94 -19.18
C GLY A 36 8.27 18.08 -18.03
N ASN A 37 7.80 18.04 -16.77
CA ASN A 37 8.62 18.23 -15.57
C ASN A 37 8.65 17.00 -14.66
N LEU A 38 8.28 15.82 -15.16
CA LEU A 38 8.45 14.56 -14.44
C LEU A 38 9.95 14.21 -14.41
N PRO A 39 10.59 14.16 -13.23
CA PRO A 39 12.02 13.90 -13.14
C PRO A 39 12.35 12.45 -13.52
N GLN A 40 13.47 12.23 -14.19
CA GLN A 40 13.92 10.89 -14.59
C GLN A 40 14.25 9.98 -13.42
N ASN A 41 14.68 10.54 -12.28
CA ASN A 41 14.93 9.85 -11.03
C ASN A 41 13.77 9.99 -10.03
N GLY A 42 12.54 10.11 -10.51
CA GLY A 42 11.35 10.26 -9.68
C GLY A 42 11.13 9.04 -8.80
N ALA A 43 10.77 9.27 -7.54
CA ALA A 43 10.47 8.23 -6.57
C ALA A 43 9.14 8.48 -5.85
N ALA A 44 8.38 7.41 -5.68
CA ALA A 44 7.25 7.36 -4.77
C ALA A 44 7.55 6.37 -3.63
N VAL A 45 6.93 6.56 -2.47
CA VAL A 45 7.18 5.75 -1.28
C VAL A 45 5.86 5.28 -0.67
N LYS A 46 5.76 4.00 -0.31
CA LYS A 46 4.58 3.45 0.38
C LYS A 46 4.97 2.53 1.52
N SER A 47 4.02 2.24 2.43
CA SER A 47 4.21 1.15 3.38
C SER A 47 4.10 -0.21 2.67
N ILE A 48 4.77 -1.24 3.22
CA ILE A 48 4.69 -2.63 2.70
C ILE A 48 3.26 -3.20 2.69
N VAL A 49 2.35 -2.62 3.47
CA VAL A 49 0.94 -3.05 3.55
C VAL A 49 -0.01 -2.16 2.74
N SER A 50 0.51 -1.19 2.01
CA SER A 50 -0.25 -0.39 1.05
C SER A 50 -0.39 -1.14 -0.28
N THR A 51 -1.42 -0.81 -1.04
CA THR A 51 -1.81 -1.52 -2.27
C THR A 51 -0.70 -1.69 -3.29
N SER A 52 -0.65 -2.85 -3.94
CA SER A 52 0.24 -3.11 -5.07
C SER A 52 -0.19 -2.40 -6.37
N LEU A 53 -1.40 -1.85 -6.44
CA LEU A 53 -1.85 -1.02 -7.56
C LEU A 53 -0.91 0.17 -7.79
N SER A 54 -0.45 0.79 -6.71
CA SER A 54 0.48 1.92 -6.79
C SER A 54 1.82 1.59 -7.44
N ASN A 55 2.29 0.33 -7.35
CA ASN A 55 3.50 -0.12 -8.04
C ASN A 55 3.30 -0.11 -9.56
N LYS A 56 2.13 -0.60 -10.03
CA LYS A 56 1.80 -0.58 -11.47
C LYS A 56 1.68 0.85 -12.00
N ILE A 57 1.02 1.72 -11.22
CA ILE A 57 0.91 3.14 -11.57
C ILE A 57 2.29 3.78 -11.69
N ALA A 58 3.13 3.68 -10.66
CA ALA A 58 4.47 4.28 -10.70
C ALA A 58 5.30 3.76 -11.88
N ALA A 59 5.31 2.44 -12.10
CA ALA A 59 6.03 1.80 -13.20
C ALA A 59 5.60 2.32 -14.59
N SER A 60 4.32 2.58 -14.81
CA SER A 60 3.80 3.10 -16.09
C SER A 60 4.29 4.52 -16.42
N PHE A 61 4.76 5.25 -15.41
CA PHE A 61 5.37 6.57 -15.56
C PHE A 61 6.91 6.55 -15.49
N GLY A 62 7.52 5.36 -15.31
CA GLY A 62 8.97 5.23 -15.12
C GLY A 62 9.45 5.75 -13.76
N VAL A 63 8.56 5.80 -12.77
CA VAL A 63 8.85 6.24 -11.40
C VAL A 63 9.13 5.02 -10.52
N GLU A 64 10.20 5.07 -9.74
CA GLU A 64 10.53 4.00 -8.81
C GLU A 64 9.64 4.05 -7.57
N MET A 65 9.08 2.88 -7.19
CA MET A 65 8.28 2.72 -5.98
C MET A 65 9.13 2.09 -4.88
N PHE A 66 9.35 2.82 -3.80
CA PHE A 66 10.04 2.33 -2.61
C PHE A 66 9.03 1.85 -1.57
N GLU A 67 9.36 0.72 -0.94
CA GLU A 67 8.59 0.18 0.18
C GLU A 67 9.29 0.50 1.51
N THR A 68 8.49 0.78 2.54
CA THR A 68 8.97 0.98 3.91
C THR A 68 8.12 0.16 4.88
N LEU A 69 8.62 -0.07 6.09
CA LEU A 69 7.77 -0.58 7.17
C LEU A 69 6.63 0.39 7.46
N THR A 70 5.59 -0.10 8.15
CA THR A 70 4.46 0.73 8.58
C THR A 70 4.91 1.78 9.59
N GLY A 71 4.47 3.00 9.38
CA GLY A 71 4.81 4.18 10.18
C GLY A 71 5.43 5.27 9.32
N PHE A 72 4.78 6.41 9.25
CA PHE A 72 5.13 7.49 8.33
C PHE A 72 6.55 8.03 8.54
N LYS A 73 7.15 7.82 9.73
CA LYS A 73 8.55 8.14 10.01
C LYS A 73 9.51 7.49 9.00
N PHE A 74 9.22 6.27 8.55
CA PHE A 74 10.06 5.57 7.57
C PHE A 74 9.96 6.19 6.17
N ILE A 75 8.80 6.73 5.82
CA ILE A 75 8.66 7.55 4.60
C ILE A 75 9.48 8.83 4.75
N GLY A 76 9.40 9.50 5.91
CA GLY A 76 10.21 10.67 6.23
C GLY A 76 11.73 10.39 6.18
N GLU A 77 12.18 9.26 6.72
CA GLU A 77 13.58 8.81 6.63
C GLU A 77 14.01 8.59 5.18
N LYS A 78 13.14 8.01 4.34
CA LYS A 78 13.43 7.78 2.92
C LYS A 78 13.57 9.10 2.15
N ILE A 79 12.72 10.08 2.44
CA ILE A 79 12.84 11.43 1.88
C ILE A 79 14.18 12.05 2.27
N GLN A 80 14.57 11.94 3.55
CA GLN A 80 15.87 12.46 4.01
C GLN A 80 17.03 11.77 3.30
N GLN A 81 16.98 10.44 3.15
CA GLN A 81 17.99 9.69 2.41
C GLN A 81 18.12 10.17 0.95
N PHE A 82 17.01 10.42 0.27
CA PHE A 82 17.04 10.96 -1.10
C PHE A 82 17.70 12.34 -1.17
N GLN A 83 17.40 13.20 -0.20
CA GLN A 83 18.01 14.54 -0.14
C GLN A 83 19.50 14.50 0.16
N ASP A 84 19.92 13.66 1.09
CA ASP A 84 21.34 13.55 1.50
C ASP A 84 22.19 12.96 0.39
N THR A 85 21.64 12.03 -0.39
CA THR A 85 22.39 11.33 -1.46
C THR A 85 22.20 11.95 -2.84
N GLY A 86 21.17 12.78 -3.04
CA GLY A 86 20.78 13.27 -4.37
C GLY A 86 20.31 12.16 -5.31
N SER A 87 20.05 10.95 -4.81
CA SER A 87 19.76 9.77 -5.64
C SER A 87 18.41 9.86 -6.35
N HIS A 88 17.38 10.37 -5.67
CA HIS A 88 16.02 10.41 -6.19
C HIS A 88 15.32 11.73 -5.85
N THR A 89 14.32 12.06 -6.67
CA THR A 89 13.39 13.15 -6.42
C THR A 89 12.09 12.59 -5.87
N PHE A 90 11.80 12.87 -4.60
CA PHE A 90 10.54 12.45 -3.98
C PHE A 90 9.35 13.15 -4.64
N LEU A 91 8.34 12.38 -5.01
CA LEU A 91 7.12 12.87 -5.67
C LEU A 91 5.89 12.72 -4.80
N PHE A 92 5.75 11.55 -4.15
CA PHE A 92 4.59 11.23 -3.32
C PHE A 92 4.88 10.07 -2.37
N GLY A 93 4.29 10.13 -1.18
CA GLY A 93 4.33 9.03 -0.23
C GLY A 93 2.99 8.84 0.47
N PHE A 94 2.64 7.57 0.78
CA PHE A 94 1.37 7.29 1.46
C PHE A 94 1.39 5.98 2.26
N GLU A 95 0.43 5.91 3.18
CA GLU A 95 0.04 4.69 3.90
C GLU A 95 -1.45 4.41 3.69
N GLU A 96 -1.84 3.14 3.70
CA GLU A 96 -3.22 2.68 3.59
C GLU A 96 -4.14 3.28 4.67
N SER A 97 -3.57 3.68 5.80
CA SER A 97 -4.25 4.28 6.94
C SER A 97 -4.53 5.78 6.78
N TYR A 98 -4.76 6.24 5.55
CA TYR A 98 -5.15 7.63 5.21
C TYR A 98 -4.06 8.68 5.46
N GLY A 99 -2.79 8.28 5.48
CA GLY A 99 -1.64 9.18 5.56
C GLY A 99 -1.07 9.46 4.17
N PHE A 100 -0.90 10.75 3.81
CA PHE A 100 -0.43 11.19 2.49
C PHE A 100 0.56 12.34 2.64
N LEU A 101 1.55 12.39 1.74
CA LEU A 101 2.54 13.46 1.64
C LEU A 101 2.97 13.65 0.19
N SER A 102 2.89 14.88 -0.34
CA SER A 102 3.33 15.23 -1.69
C SER A 102 4.43 16.30 -1.74
N SER A 103 5.05 16.59 -0.60
CA SER A 103 6.05 17.64 -0.45
C SER A 103 7.23 17.16 0.39
N THR A 104 8.31 17.94 0.41
CA THR A 104 9.53 17.63 1.18
C THR A 104 9.79 18.61 2.32
N PHE A 105 8.91 19.58 2.56
CA PHE A 105 9.09 20.56 3.63
C PHE A 105 8.62 20.07 5.02
N VAL A 106 7.84 19.00 5.05
CA VAL A 106 7.53 18.24 6.27
C VAL A 106 7.97 16.79 6.13
N ARG A 107 8.06 16.05 7.25
CA ARG A 107 8.53 14.65 7.31
C ARG A 107 7.47 13.70 7.86
N ASP A 108 6.23 14.18 7.92
CA ASP A 108 5.07 13.39 8.35
C ASP A 108 3.88 13.73 7.44
N LYS A 109 2.80 12.99 7.62
CA LYS A 109 1.54 13.16 6.89
C LYS A 109 1.09 14.61 6.87
N ASP A 110 0.75 15.11 5.69
CA ASP A 110 0.21 16.45 5.51
C ASP A 110 -1.25 16.39 5.03
N GLY A 111 -2.17 16.41 5.99
CA GLY A 111 -3.60 16.36 5.71
C GLY A 111 -4.11 17.61 5.01
N VAL A 112 -3.50 18.78 5.22
CA VAL A 112 -3.89 20.04 4.59
C VAL A 112 -3.53 20.00 3.11
N ASN A 113 -2.28 19.68 2.80
CA ASN A 113 -1.82 19.54 1.42
C ASN A 113 -2.59 18.44 0.66
N ALA A 114 -2.82 17.28 1.31
CA ALA A 114 -3.60 16.20 0.70
C ALA A 114 -5.06 16.60 0.43
N SER A 115 -5.67 17.41 1.30
CA SER A 115 -7.04 17.92 1.11
C SER A 115 -7.12 18.89 -0.06
N MET A 116 -6.15 19.78 -0.18
CA MET A 116 -6.04 20.69 -1.32
C MET A 116 -5.87 19.89 -2.63
N LEU A 117 -4.97 18.91 -2.63
CA LEU A 117 -4.65 18.13 -3.82
C LEU A 117 -5.84 17.28 -4.29
N ILE A 118 -6.59 16.64 -3.39
CA ILE A 118 -7.77 15.87 -3.80
C ILE A 118 -8.90 16.77 -4.32
N ALA A 119 -9.03 17.98 -3.81
CA ALA A 119 -9.97 18.98 -4.33
C ALA A 119 -9.55 19.42 -5.75
N GLU A 120 -8.25 19.62 -5.98
CA GLU A 120 -7.71 19.90 -7.33
C GLU A 120 -8.01 18.75 -8.30
N VAL A 121 -7.82 17.48 -7.89
CA VAL A 121 -8.20 16.32 -8.70
C VAL A 121 -9.68 16.35 -9.04
N ALA A 122 -10.56 16.62 -8.05
CA ALA A 122 -12.00 16.69 -8.29
C ALA A 122 -12.38 17.81 -9.27
N CYS A 123 -11.74 18.98 -9.16
CA CYS A 123 -11.91 20.08 -10.12
C CYS A 123 -11.44 19.70 -11.53
N ALA A 124 -10.29 19.02 -11.64
CA ALA A 124 -9.78 18.56 -12.92
C ALA A 124 -10.69 17.51 -13.58
N CYS A 125 -11.30 16.62 -12.78
CA CYS A 125 -12.32 15.67 -13.23
C CYS A 125 -13.56 16.41 -13.73
N ALA A 126 -14.09 17.35 -12.94
CA ALA A 126 -15.27 18.14 -13.30
C ALA A 126 -15.07 18.94 -14.61
N ALA A 127 -13.87 19.50 -14.83
CA ALA A 127 -13.52 20.19 -16.07
C ALA A 127 -13.53 19.25 -17.30
N GLN A 128 -13.42 17.94 -17.10
CA GLN A 128 -13.53 16.91 -18.14
C GLN A 128 -14.92 16.28 -18.23
N GLY A 129 -15.87 16.74 -17.42
CA GLY A 129 -17.24 16.21 -17.38
C GLY A 129 -17.36 14.83 -16.70
N ILE A 130 -16.37 14.43 -15.90
CA ILE A 130 -16.38 13.17 -15.15
C ILE A 130 -16.37 13.43 -13.63
N THR A 131 -16.77 12.44 -12.85
CA THR A 131 -16.69 12.50 -11.39
C THR A 131 -15.34 11.95 -10.91
N LEU A 132 -14.99 12.25 -9.64
CA LEU A 132 -13.84 11.62 -9.00
C LEU A 132 -14.02 10.08 -8.88
N TYR A 133 -15.27 9.61 -8.78
CA TYR A 133 -15.58 8.18 -8.82
C TYR A 133 -15.22 7.57 -10.18
N ASP A 134 -15.59 8.23 -11.29
CA ASP A 134 -15.25 7.75 -12.64
C ASP A 134 -13.73 7.71 -12.84
N TYR A 135 -13.01 8.67 -12.26
CA TYR A 135 -11.55 8.67 -12.30
C TYR A 135 -10.94 7.46 -11.55
N VAL A 136 -11.47 7.10 -10.38
CA VAL A 136 -11.07 5.86 -9.68
C VAL A 136 -11.34 4.64 -10.56
N GLN A 137 -12.52 4.57 -11.20
CA GLN A 137 -12.85 3.44 -12.09
C GLN A 137 -11.93 3.37 -13.31
N SER A 138 -11.52 4.52 -13.87
CA SER A 138 -10.58 4.55 -14.99
C SER A 138 -9.20 4.00 -14.62
N ILE A 139 -8.71 4.27 -13.40
CA ILE A 139 -7.46 3.70 -12.89
C ILE A 139 -7.59 2.17 -12.77
N PHE A 140 -8.69 1.66 -12.23
CA PHE A 140 -8.92 0.23 -12.18
C PHE A 140 -9.02 -0.42 -13.56
N ALA A 141 -9.68 0.22 -14.51
CA ALA A 141 -9.78 -0.28 -15.87
C ALA A 141 -8.41 -0.35 -16.58
N GLU A 142 -7.50 0.59 -16.27
CA GLU A 142 -6.16 0.64 -16.87
C GLU A 142 -5.18 -0.35 -16.22
N TYR A 143 -5.20 -0.48 -14.88
CA TYR A 143 -4.18 -1.23 -14.14
C TYR A 143 -4.66 -2.55 -13.55
N GLY A 144 -5.96 -2.84 -13.61
CA GLY A 144 -6.62 -3.97 -12.97
C GLY A 144 -7.26 -3.62 -11.63
N TYR A 145 -8.11 -4.50 -11.14
CA TYR A 145 -8.83 -4.32 -9.88
C TYR A 145 -8.03 -4.87 -8.72
N PHE A 146 -7.80 -4.02 -7.73
CA PHE A 146 -7.14 -4.37 -6.47
C PHE A 146 -8.13 -4.19 -5.33
N VAL A 147 -8.19 -5.17 -4.46
CA VAL A 147 -9.06 -5.16 -3.26
C VAL A 147 -8.21 -5.46 -2.05
N GLU A 148 -8.29 -4.59 -1.08
CA GLU A 148 -7.57 -4.73 0.17
C GLU A 148 -8.53 -4.86 1.35
N LYS A 149 -8.10 -5.65 2.34
CA LYS A 149 -8.83 -5.79 3.61
C LYS A 149 -7.84 -5.85 4.76
N VAL A 150 -8.25 -5.31 5.90
CA VAL A 150 -7.51 -5.44 7.16
C VAL A 150 -8.40 -6.16 8.18
N VAL A 151 -7.95 -7.30 8.63
CA VAL A 151 -8.61 -8.07 9.68
C VAL A 151 -7.82 -7.91 10.98
N SER A 152 -8.49 -7.58 12.07
CA SER A 152 -7.89 -7.46 13.40
C SER A 152 -8.38 -8.61 14.28
N VAL A 153 -7.47 -9.49 14.67
CA VAL A 153 -7.74 -10.62 15.57
C VAL A 153 -7.26 -10.24 16.97
N THR A 154 -8.20 -10.03 17.88
CA THR A 154 -7.91 -9.76 19.30
C THR A 154 -7.82 -11.09 20.05
N LEU A 155 -6.76 -11.27 20.81
CA LEU A 155 -6.51 -12.45 21.65
C LEU A 155 -6.77 -12.07 23.12
N PRO A 156 -7.98 -12.27 23.65
CA PRO A 156 -8.35 -11.78 24.97
C PRO A 156 -7.63 -12.54 26.09
N GLY A 157 -7.56 -11.90 27.28
CA GLY A 157 -7.03 -12.49 28.50
C GLY A 157 -5.53 -12.27 28.73
N LYS A 158 -5.09 -12.68 29.92
CA LYS A 158 -3.67 -12.52 30.36
C LYS A 158 -2.68 -13.27 29.45
N GLU A 159 -3.12 -14.36 28.83
CA GLU A 159 -2.32 -15.21 27.95
C GLU A 159 -2.26 -14.71 26.50
N GLY A 160 -3.06 -13.70 26.14
CA GLY A 160 -3.18 -13.21 24.77
C GLY A 160 -1.85 -12.82 24.13
N LEU A 161 -0.96 -12.16 24.88
CA LEU A 161 0.39 -11.81 24.42
C LEU A 161 1.27 -13.05 24.18
N GLY A 162 1.14 -14.08 25.03
CA GLY A 162 1.83 -15.37 24.86
C GLY A 162 1.38 -16.05 23.58
N ARG A 163 0.08 -16.21 23.39
CA ARG A 163 -0.52 -16.82 22.19
C ARG A 163 -0.14 -16.06 20.92
N MET A 164 -0.11 -14.73 20.96
CA MET A 164 0.35 -13.94 19.82
C MET A 164 1.78 -14.27 19.42
N LYS A 165 2.70 -14.39 20.39
CA LYS A 165 4.09 -14.78 20.13
C LYS A 165 4.20 -16.21 19.60
N GLU A 166 3.41 -17.14 20.14
CA GLU A 166 3.35 -18.54 19.67
C GLU A 166 2.87 -18.63 18.22
N ILE A 167 1.81 -17.89 17.85
CA ILE A 167 1.31 -17.82 16.46
C ILE A 167 2.41 -17.31 15.53
N MET A 168 3.06 -16.20 15.88
CA MET A 168 4.12 -15.64 15.05
C MET A 168 5.33 -16.56 14.94
N ALA A 169 5.68 -17.27 16.02
CA ALA A 169 6.76 -18.26 16.01
C ALA A 169 6.39 -19.47 15.15
N GLY A 170 5.17 -19.99 15.27
CA GLY A 170 4.66 -21.08 14.45
C GLY A 170 4.68 -20.78 12.95
N LEU A 171 4.20 -19.60 12.56
CA LEU A 171 4.22 -19.15 11.15
C LEU A 171 5.65 -18.99 10.60
N ARG A 172 6.65 -18.68 11.44
CA ARG A 172 8.06 -18.62 11.04
C ARG A 172 8.69 -20.01 10.90
N THR A 173 8.41 -20.87 11.87
CA THR A 173 9.01 -22.22 11.88
C THR A 173 8.43 -23.11 10.78
N ASN A 174 7.16 -22.94 10.50
CA ASN A 174 6.44 -23.72 9.49
C ASN A 174 5.55 -22.79 8.65
N PRO A 175 6.14 -21.99 7.74
CA PRO A 175 5.37 -21.12 6.89
C PRO A 175 4.44 -21.95 5.98
N PRO A 176 3.18 -21.51 5.77
CA PRO A 176 2.25 -22.21 4.91
C PRO A 176 2.77 -22.24 3.47
N ALA A 177 2.63 -23.37 2.81
CA ALA A 177 2.94 -23.50 1.38
C ALA A 177 1.83 -22.89 0.50
N GLU A 178 0.63 -22.76 1.06
CA GLU A 178 -0.58 -22.27 0.41
C GLU A 178 -1.46 -21.53 1.42
N ILE A 179 -2.13 -20.47 0.97
CA ILE A 179 -3.12 -19.72 1.75
C ILE A 179 -4.39 -19.61 0.90
N CYS A 180 -5.50 -20.20 1.38
CA CYS A 180 -6.80 -20.21 0.70
C CYS A 180 -6.73 -20.60 -0.78
N GLY A 181 -6.01 -21.69 -1.10
CA GLY A 181 -5.87 -22.21 -2.47
C GLY A 181 -4.81 -21.49 -3.32
N MET A 182 -4.19 -20.42 -2.81
CA MET A 182 -3.13 -19.70 -3.52
C MET A 182 -1.75 -20.12 -2.99
N LYS A 183 -0.85 -20.48 -3.91
CA LYS A 183 0.51 -20.86 -3.58
C LYS A 183 1.29 -19.68 -2.99
N VAL A 184 2.01 -19.93 -1.90
CA VAL A 184 3.01 -18.98 -1.36
C VAL A 184 4.27 -19.08 -2.22
N THR A 185 4.65 -17.99 -2.87
CA THR A 185 5.81 -17.91 -3.77
C THR A 185 7.06 -17.42 -3.08
N ALA A 186 6.90 -16.60 -2.03
CA ALA A 186 7.99 -16.15 -1.17
C ALA A 186 7.47 -15.74 0.21
N VAL A 187 8.37 -15.77 1.19
CA VAL A 187 8.12 -15.27 2.55
C VAL A 187 9.15 -14.20 2.87
N ARG A 188 8.69 -13.01 3.28
CA ARG A 188 9.55 -11.98 3.85
C ARG A 188 9.38 -12.00 5.37
N ASP A 189 10.42 -12.38 6.08
CA ASP A 189 10.46 -12.26 7.55
C ASP A 189 11.31 -11.05 7.95
N TYR A 190 10.64 -9.97 8.27
CA TYR A 190 11.32 -8.74 8.67
C TYR A 190 12.02 -8.83 10.04
N LYS A 191 11.74 -9.88 10.84
CA LYS A 191 12.46 -10.12 12.09
C LYS A 191 13.87 -10.65 11.83
N THR A 192 14.03 -11.49 10.83
CA THR A 192 15.33 -11.99 10.35
C THR A 192 15.96 -11.09 9.29
N GLY A 193 15.17 -10.21 8.68
CA GLY A 193 15.59 -9.35 7.59
C GLY A 193 15.74 -10.09 6.25
N LEU A 194 15.13 -11.27 6.09
CA LEU A 194 15.28 -12.13 4.92
C LEU A 194 13.97 -12.29 4.15
N ARG A 195 14.08 -12.29 2.82
CA ARG A 195 13.08 -12.77 1.88
C ARG A 195 13.56 -14.12 1.32
N THR A 196 12.73 -15.14 1.47
CA THR A 196 13.03 -16.49 1.00
C THR A 196 12.05 -16.91 -0.09
N ALA A 197 12.56 -17.28 -1.26
CA ALA A 197 11.80 -17.79 -2.40
C ALA A 197 12.52 -19.00 -3.00
N ASN A 198 11.82 -20.10 -3.22
CA ASN A 198 12.39 -21.33 -3.82
C ASN A 198 13.69 -21.80 -3.13
N GLY A 199 13.79 -21.67 -1.82
CA GLY A 199 14.97 -22.06 -1.03
C GLY A 199 16.15 -21.09 -1.08
N VAL A 200 16.03 -19.98 -1.81
CA VAL A 200 17.04 -18.92 -1.86
C VAL A 200 16.60 -17.76 -0.97
N SER A 201 17.51 -17.28 -0.12
CA SER A 201 17.25 -16.14 0.77
C SER A 201 18.08 -14.94 0.37
N GLU A 202 17.46 -13.76 0.42
CA GLU A 202 18.07 -12.46 0.15
C GLU A 202 17.65 -11.44 1.22
N PRO A 203 18.44 -10.39 1.51
CA PRO A 203 18.04 -9.35 2.45
C PRO A 203 16.78 -8.61 1.99
N THR A 204 15.86 -8.31 2.91
CA THR A 204 14.68 -7.45 2.63
C THR A 204 15.05 -5.98 2.42
N GLY A 205 16.22 -5.55 2.87
CA GLY A 205 16.66 -4.16 2.78
C GLY A 205 15.92 -3.19 3.73
N LEU A 206 15.06 -3.71 4.61
CA LEU A 206 14.29 -2.91 5.56
C LEU A 206 14.72 -3.20 7.01
N PRO A 207 14.45 -2.26 7.94
CA PRO A 207 14.77 -2.45 9.36
C PRO A 207 14.08 -3.67 9.97
N THR A 208 14.66 -4.18 11.08
CA THR A 208 14.08 -5.30 11.82
C THR A 208 12.71 -4.93 12.41
N SER A 209 11.72 -5.80 12.17
CA SER A 209 10.36 -5.66 12.69
C SER A 209 9.69 -7.03 12.83
N ASP A 210 8.80 -7.19 13.81
CA ASP A 210 8.06 -8.44 14.00
C ASP A 210 6.88 -8.53 13.00
N VAL A 211 7.21 -8.70 11.72
CA VAL A 211 6.26 -8.78 10.61
C VAL A 211 6.62 -9.95 9.71
N LEU A 212 5.60 -10.69 9.27
CA LEU A 212 5.68 -11.70 8.23
C LEU A 212 4.86 -11.26 7.02
N TYR A 213 5.40 -11.44 5.84
CA TYR A 213 4.74 -11.09 4.59
C TYR A 213 4.84 -12.28 3.63
N PHE A 214 3.70 -12.82 3.25
CA PHE A 214 3.57 -13.95 2.34
C PHE A 214 3.23 -13.42 0.95
N GLU A 215 4.16 -13.53 0.02
CA GLU A 215 3.89 -13.28 -1.39
C GLU A 215 3.15 -14.49 -1.96
N LEU A 216 2.01 -14.25 -2.57
CA LEU A 216 1.19 -15.27 -3.18
C LEU A 216 1.33 -15.19 -4.71
N GLU A 217 0.89 -16.24 -5.40
CA GLU A 217 0.81 -16.21 -6.85
C GLU A 217 -0.05 -15.06 -7.38
N ASN A 218 0.22 -14.68 -8.63
CA ASN A 218 -0.47 -13.59 -9.33
C ASN A 218 -0.33 -12.20 -8.65
N GLY A 219 0.69 -12.01 -7.79
CA GLY A 219 0.95 -10.74 -7.13
C GLY A 219 0.00 -10.40 -5.97
N ASN A 220 -0.77 -11.39 -5.51
CA ASN A 220 -1.53 -11.30 -4.26
C ASN A 220 -0.58 -11.41 -3.06
N TRP A 221 -1.02 -10.96 -1.89
CA TRP A 221 -0.21 -11.12 -0.69
C TRP A 221 -1.02 -11.00 0.60
N VAL A 222 -0.45 -11.60 1.64
CA VAL A 222 -0.95 -11.48 3.02
C VAL A 222 0.19 -11.05 3.93
N CYS A 223 -0.03 -10.02 4.75
CA CYS A 223 0.93 -9.56 5.74
C CYS A 223 0.37 -9.74 7.15
N VAL A 224 1.15 -10.36 8.02
CA VAL A 224 0.80 -10.64 9.42
C VAL A 224 1.66 -9.76 10.32
N ARG A 225 1.01 -8.90 11.10
CA ARG A 225 1.68 -7.96 12.00
C ARG A 225 1.05 -7.99 13.39
N PRO A 226 1.79 -8.41 14.43
CA PRO A 226 1.33 -8.28 15.80
C PRO A 226 1.36 -6.81 16.25
N SER A 227 0.44 -6.44 17.14
CA SER A 227 0.48 -5.15 17.81
C SER A 227 1.61 -5.13 18.84
N GLY A 228 2.32 -4.00 18.96
CA GLY A 228 3.35 -3.82 19.99
C GLY A 228 2.80 -3.53 21.39
N THR A 229 1.53 -3.12 21.49
CA THR A 229 0.94 -2.61 22.74
C THR A 229 -0.28 -3.40 23.22
N GLU A 230 -0.93 -4.15 22.33
CA GLU A 230 -2.17 -4.88 22.60
C GLU A 230 -2.04 -6.32 22.13
N PRO A 231 -2.75 -7.29 22.77
CA PRO A 231 -2.79 -8.68 22.32
C PRO A 231 -3.67 -8.80 21.06
N LYS A 232 -3.18 -8.27 19.95
CA LYS A 232 -3.89 -8.18 18.69
C LYS A 232 -2.94 -8.46 17.51
N ILE A 233 -3.39 -9.26 16.57
CA ILE A 233 -2.71 -9.47 15.28
C ILE A 233 -3.53 -8.81 14.19
N LYS A 234 -2.88 -8.04 13.33
CA LYS A 234 -3.47 -7.51 12.11
C LYS A 234 -3.03 -8.36 10.92
N LEU A 235 -4.01 -8.76 10.14
CA LEU A 235 -3.82 -9.39 8.84
C LEU A 235 -4.17 -8.35 7.78
N TYR A 236 -3.23 -8.05 6.92
CA TYR A 236 -3.44 -7.20 5.74
C TYR A 236 -3.48 -8.12 4.54
N VAL A 237 -4.48 -7.97 3.71
CA VAL A 237 -4.71 -8.78 2.52
C VAL A 237 -4.80 -7.86 1.32
N ASN A 238 -4.11 -8.21 0.25
CA ASN A 238 -4.25 -7.56 -1.05
C ASN A 238 -4.46 -8.62 -2.12
N THR A 239 -5.57 -8.52 -2.82
CA THR A 239 -5.89 -9.35 -3.97
C THR A 239 -6.03 -8.50 -5.22
N ASN A 240 -5.78 -9.11 -6.36
CA ASN A 240 -5.95 -8.45 -7.65
C ASN A 240 -6.46 -9.41 -8.72
N ALA A 241 -7.22 -8.88 -9.66
CA ALA A 241 -7.69 -9.58 -10.84
C ALA A 241 -7.97 -8.58 -11.99
N SER A 242 -8.18 -9.11 -13.19
CA SER A 242 -8.62 -8.31 -14.35
C SER A 242 -10.04 -7.79 -14.21
N GLU A 243 -10.87 -8.47 -13.41
CA GLU A 243 -12.26 -8.10 -13.17
C GLU A 243 -12.53 -7.86 -11.68
N LYS A 244 -13.40 -6.89 -11.39
CA LYS A 244 -13.76 -6.48 -10.03
C LYS A 244 -14.30 -7.64 -9.20
N ALA A 245 -15.29 -8.35 -9.72
CA ALA A 245 -15.95 -9.46 -9.02
C ALA A 245 -14.95 -10.58 -8.64
N ALA A 246 -13.99 -10.87 -9.52
CA ALA A 246 -12.96 -11.86 -9.25
C ALA A 246 -12.01 -11.41 -8.15
N ALA A 247 -11.58 -10.13 -8.14
CA ALA A 247 -10.73 -9.58 -7.10
C ALA A 247 -11.44 -9.54 -5.73
N GLU A 248 -12.73 -9.19 -5.72
CA GLU A 248 -13.57 -9.18 -4.52
C GLU A 248 -13.78 -10.60 -3.97
N GLN A 249 -14.02 -11.59 -4.84
CA GLN A 249 -14.16 -12.98 -4.40
C GLN A 249 -12.86 -13.51 -3.79
N LEU A 250 -11.72 -13.33 -4.46
CA LEU A 250 -10.42 -13.70 -3.91
C LEU A 250 -10.15 -13.06 -2.54
N ASN A 251 -10.56 -11.80 -2.37
CA ASN A 251 -10.40 -11.09 -1.11
C ASN A 251 -11.34 -11.60 -0.01
N ALA A 252 -12.53 -12.05 -0.37
CA ALA A 252 -13.48 -12.64 0.57
C ALA A 252 -13.00 -14.01 1.06
N ASP A 253 -12.37 -14.79 0.20
CA ASP A 253 -11.86 -16.14 0.49
C ASP A 253 -10.62 -16.11 1.41
N LEU A 254 -9.82 -15.06 1.36
CA LEU A 254 -8.66 -14.81 2.23
C LEU A 254 -9.06 -14.18 3.56
#